data_d4966f994ee81947ee0715bd4588a69b
#
_entry.id   d4966f994ee81947ee0715bd4588a69b
#
_cell.length_a   1.000
_cell.length_b   1.000
_cell.length_c   1.000
_cell.angle_alpha   90.00
_cell.angle_beta   90.00
_cell.angle_gamma   90.00
#
_symmetry.space_group_name_H-M   'P 1'
#
loop_
_entity.id
_entity.type
_entity.pdbx_description
1 polymer ?
#
loop_
_entity_poly.entity_id
_entity_poly.type
_entity_poly.pdbx_seq_one_letter_code
_entity_poly.pdbx_strand_id
1 'polypeptide(L)'
;HDALPIYQMGLLKSGMGIGGMLLEGIGDTIRVSLAADPEKEVEAGYNILRAVGFPVAGPEVITCPTCGRTQYPCTEIANEVERRLQGCKKSIKVAVMGCVVNGPGEAREADIGIAGGKGEAVLFVHGEPVRKLTGDNILDQFMEEIYKL
;
A
#
# COMPACT_ATOMS: atom_id res chain seq x y z
N HIS A 1 14.12 4.50 30.45
CA HIS A 1 12.87 4.28 29.69
C HIS A 1 11.88 5.37 30.04
N ASP A 2 12.02 6.46 29.35
CA ASP A 2 11.11 7.58 29.46
C ASP A 2 9.82 7.27 28.71
N ALA A 3 8.79 8.07 28.90
CA ALA A 3 7.47 7.89 28.31
C ALA A 3 7.55 7.59 26.80
N LEU A 4 6.77 6.62 26.34
CA LEU A 4 6.65 6.29 24.91
C LEU A 4 5.99 7.44 24.16
N PRO A 5 6.45 7.78 22.96
CA PRO A 5 5.77 8.76 22.12
C PRO A 5 4.39 8.22 21.73
N ILE A 6 3.44 9.13 21.51
CA ILE A 6 2.14 8.77 20.94
C ILE A 6 2.33 8.08 19.60
N TYR A 7 1.39 7.22 19.21
CA TYR A 7 1.50 6.27 18.11
C TYR A 7 2.11 6.85 16.81
N GLN A 8 1.55 7.93 16.28
CA GLN A 8 2.04 8.51 15.01
C GLN A 8 3.50 9.01 15.11
N MET A 9 3.85 9.74 16.15
CA MET A 9 5.21 10.22 16.34
C MET A 9 6.17 9.06 16.66
N GLY A 10 5.67 8.03 17.34
CA GLY A 10 6.40 6.79 17.60
C GLY A 10 6.76 6.05 16.30
N LEU A 11 5.84 5.94 15.35
CA LEU A 11 6.09 5.38 14.03
C LEU A 11 7.17 6.15 13.27
N LEU A 12 7.07 7.49 13.23
CA LEU A 12 8.06 8.32 12.55
C LEU A 12 9.46 8.16 13.15
N LYS A 13 9.58 8.24 14.48
CA LYS A 13 10.87 8.09 15.17
C LYS A 13 11.47 6.70 14.99
N SER A 14 10.64 5.67 15.07
CA SER A 14 11.06 4.28 14.84
C SER A 14 11.49 4.05 13.39
N GLY A 15 10.72 4.58 12.43
CA GLY A 15 11.06 4.51 11.01
C GLY A 15 12.40 5.19 10.70
N MET A 16 12.62 6.37 11.22
CA MET A 16 13.89 7.10 11.02
C MET A 16 15.07 6.43 11.74
N GLY A 17 14.92 6.06 13.01
CA GLY A 17 16.00 5.49 13.82
C GLY A 17 16.36 4.06 13.39
N ILE A 18 15.39 3.17 13.36
CA ILE A 18 15.60 1.77 12.98
C ILE A 18 15.88 1.67 11.48
N GLY A 19 15.08 2.35 10.64
CA GLY A 19 15.25 2.33 9.20
C GLY A 19 16.61 2.87 8.76
N GLY A 20 17.06 3.96 9.36
CA GLY A 20 18.40 4.52 9.10
C GLY A 20 19.52 3.53 9.39
N MET A 21 19.48 2.83 10.53
CA MET A 21 20.47 1.80 10.86
C MET A 21 20.43 0.61 9.89
N LEU A 22 19.23 0.15 9.53
CA LEU A 22 19.05 -0.94 8.57
C LEU A 22 19.62 -0.61 7.18
N LEU A 23 19.46 0.64 6.72
CA LEU A 23 20.02 1.11 5.45
C LEU A 23 21.56 1.13 5.46
N GLU A 24 22.17 1.30 6.63
CA GLU A 24 23.63 1.19 6.83
C GLU A 24 24.10 -0.27 7.04
N GLY A 25 23.20 -1.24 6.93
CA GLY A 25 23.50 -2.66 7.15
C GLY A 25 23.69 -3.04 8.61
N ILE A 26 23.18 -2.24 9.54
CA ILE A 26 23.30 -2.45 10.98
C ILE A 26 21.98 -2.99 11.55
N GLY A 27 22.04 -4.16 12.19
CA GLY A 27 20.94 -4.76 12.95
C GLY A 27 20.43 -6.07 12.36
N ASP A 28 20.53 -7.13 13.15
CA ASP A 28 20.01 -8.48 12.82
C ASP A 28 18.64 -8.72 13.45
N THR A 29 18.26 -7.90 14.43
CA THR A 29 16.96 -7.90 15.07
C THR A 29 16.49 -6.47 15.31
N ILE A 30 15.19 -6.24 15.21
CA ILE A 30 14.59 -4.96 15.48
C ILE A 30 13.51 -5.08 16.55
N ARG A 31 13.31 -4.00 17.31
CA ARG A 31 12.19 -3.86 18.24
C ARG A 31 11.58 -2.48 18.09
N VAL A 32 10.28 -2.43 17.87
CA VAL A 32 9.48 -1.22 17.91
C VAL A 32 8.73 -1.18 19.25
N SER A 33 8.68 -0.03 19.90
CA SER A 33 7.90 0.18 21.11
C SER A 33 7.03 1.42 20.94
N LEU A 34 5.72 1.24 21.10
CA LEU A 34 4.71 2.26 20.86
C LEU A 34 3.72 2.30 22.02
N ALA A 35 3.07 3.45 22.22
CA ALA A 35 1.90 3.54 23.09
C ALA A 35 0.66 3.03 22.35
N ALA A 36 0.61 1.73 22.07
CA ALA A 36 -0.43 1.02 21.32
C ALA A 36 -0.45 -0.46 21.68
N ASP A 37 -1.42 -1.21 21.15
CA ASP A 37 -1.47 -2.66 21.30
C ASP A 37 -0.24 -3.35 20.67
N PRO A 38 0.25 -4.46 21.25
CA PRO A 38 1.47 -5.14 20.79
C PRO A 38 1.46 -5.53 19.30
N GLU A 39 0.30 -5.86 18.75
CA GLU A 39 0.14 -6.18 17.34
C GLU A 39 0.54 -5.00 16.45
N LYS A 40 0.30 -3.77 16.90
CA LYS A 40 0.68 -2.54 16.18
C LYS A 40 2.19 -2.32 16.17
N GLU A 41 2.90 -2.77 17.16
CA GLU A 41 4.36 -2.74 17.20
C GLU A 41 4.96 -3.72 16.18
N VAL A 42 4.39 -4.91 16.06
CA VAL A 42 4.78 -5.92 15.06
C VAL A 42 4.49 -5.41 13.64
N GLU A 43 3.30 -4.88 13.41
CA GLU A 43 2.91 -4.26 12.13
C GLU A 43 3.88 -3.14 11.73
N ALA A 44 4.20 -2.25 12.68
CA ALA A 44 5.17 -1.17 12.47
C ALA A 44 6.56 -1.69 12.13
N GLY A 45 7.02 -2.76 12.77
CA GLY A 45 8.30 -3.40 12.47
C GLY A 45 8.34 -3.92 11.02
N TYR A 46 7.32 -4.62 10.59
CA TYR A 46 7.21 -5.10 9.20
C TYR A 46 7.12 -3.94 8.20
N ASN A 47 6.40 -2.88 8.52
CA ASN A 47 6.31 -1.69 7.66
C ASN A 47 7.66 -0.98 7.52
N ILE A 48 8.46 -0.88 8.58
CA ILE A 48 9.81 -0.34 8.52
C ILE A 48 10.69 -1.20 7.61
N LEU A 49 10.69 -2.53 7.79
CA LEU A 49 11.46 -3.45 6.95
C LEU A 49 11.09 -3.29 5.47
N ARG A 50 9.79 -3.24 5.17
CA ARG A 50 9.29 -3.04 3.79
C ARG A 50 9.74 -1.68 3.23
N ALA A 51 9.62 -0.61 4.00
CA ALA A 51 9.99 0.75 3.58
C ALA A 51 11.47 0.90 3.24
N VAL A 52 12.35 0.12 3.87
CA VAL A 52 13.80 0.10 3.56
C VAL A 52 14.19 -0.97 2.54
N GLY A 53 13.21 -1.66 1.92
CA GLY A 53 13.45 -2.58 0.80
C GLY A 53 13.74 -4.03 1.17
N PHE A 54 13.54 -4.43 2.44
CA PHE A 54 13.63 -5.86 2.77
C PHE A 54 12.45 -6.65 2.19
N PRO A 55 12.64 -7.89 1.72
CA PRO A 55 11.58 -8.75 1.20
C PRO A 55 10.67 -9.23 2.34
N VAL A 56 9.63 -8.49 2.62
CA VAL A 56 8.64 -8.81 3.64
C VAL A 56 7.37 -9.30 2.98
N ALA A 57 6.87 -10.46 3.40
CA ALA A 57 5.61 -10.99 2.91
C ALA A 57 4.44 -10.06 3.25
N GLY A 58 3.52 -9.94 2.31
CA GLY A 58 2.30 -9.14 2.43
C GLY A 58 2.11 -8.18 1.27
N PRO A 59 0.88 -7.68 1.09
CA PRO A 59 0.56 -6.74 0.03
C PRO A 59 1.13 -5.35 0.32
N GLU A 60 1.51 -4.66 -0.74
CA GLU A 60 1.81 -3.24 -0.75
C GLU A 60 0.78 -2.52 -1.60
N VAL A 61 0.03 -1.58 -1.03
CA VAL A 61 -0.94 -0.77 -1.76
C VAL A 61 -0.34 0.61 -2.02
N ILE A 62 -0.25 0.98 -3.28
CA ILE A 62 0.22 2.31 -3.70
C ILE A 62 -0.91 3.08 -4.36
N THR A 63 -0.96 4.39 -4.11
CA THR A 63 -1.95 5.28 -4.72
C THR A 63 -1.31 6.59 -5.14
N CYS A 64 -1.87 7.23 -6.16
CA CYS A 64 -1.45 8.57 -6.54
C CYS A 64 -1.98 9.61 -5.53
N PRO A 65 -1.27 10.75 -5.36
CA PRO A 65 -1.65 11.79 -4.40
C PRO A 65 -2.91 12.58 -4.81
N THR A 66 -3.64 12.11 -5.79
CA THR A 66 -4.80 12.74 -6.41
C THR A 66 -4.56 14.16 -6.93
N CYS A 67 -5.21 14.54 -8.00
CA CYS A 67 -5.10 15.88 -8.60
C CYS A 67 -6.43 16.25 -9.29
N GLY A 68 -6.50 17.39 -9.94
CA GLY A 68 -7.70 17.83 -10.66
C GLY A 68 -8.19 16.90 -11.79
N ARG A 69 -7.42 15.86 -12.14
CA ARG A 69 -7.80 14.82 -13.11
C ARG A 69 -8.48 13.60 -12.48
N THR A 70 -8.46 13.49 -11.17
CA THR A 70 -9.13 12.39 -10.45
C THR A 70 -10.64 12.53 -10.57
N GLN A 71 -11.31 11.48 -11.05
CA GLN A 71 -12.74 11.50 -11.35
C GLN A 71 -13.54 10.43 -10.58
N TYR A 72 -12.91 9.79 -9.61
CA TYR A 72 -13.53 8.79 -8.75
C TYR A 72 -12.88 8.82 -7.35
N PRO A 73 -13.49 8.22 -6.31
CA PRO A 73 -13.00 8.27 -4.93
C PRO A 73 -11.76 7.38 -4.73
N CYS A 74 -10.62 7.82 -5.30
CA CYS A 74 -9.37 7.05 -5.36
C CYS A 74 -8.84 6.70 -3.97
N THR A 75 -8.82 7.66 -3.06
CA THR A 75 -8.29 7.46 -1.69
C THR A 75 -9.15 6.48 -0.89
N GLU A 76 -10.47 6.61 -0.99
CA GLU A 76 -11.41 5.72 -0.31
C GLU A 76 -11.29 4.29 -0.82
N ILE A 77 -11.13 4.11 -2.14
CA ILE A 77 -10.91 2.80 -2.75
C ILE A 77 -9.57 2.22 -2.31
N ALA A 78 -8.50 3.01 -2.30
CA ALA A 78 -7.18 2.56 -1.85
C ALA A 78 -7.20 2.10 -0.40
N ASN A 79 -7.81 2.88 0.49
CA ASN A 79 -7.94 2.53 1.91
C ASN A 79 -8.77 1.23 2.09
N GLU A 80 -9.84 1.06 1.32
CA GLU A 80 -10.67 -0.13 1.41
C GLU A 80 -9.97 -1.38 0.83
N VAL A 81 -9.18 -1.22 -0.23
CA VAL A 81 -8.31 -2.29 -0.76
C VAL A 81 -7.29 -2.70 0.30
N GLU A 82 -6.59 -1.74 0.91
CA GLU A 82 -5.63 -2.00 1.98
C GLU A 82 -6.29 -2.74 3.15
N ARG A 83 -7.48 -2.29 3.58
CA ARG A 83 -8.25 -2.92 4.65
C ARG A 83 -8.63 -4.37 4.32
N ARG A 84 -9.10 -4.64 3.09
CA ARG A 84 -9.50 -5.99 2.64
C ARG A 84 -8.30 -6.93 2.46
N LEU A 85 -7.11 -6.38 2.24
CA LEU A 85 -5.87 -7.15 2.11
C LEU A 85 -5.15 -7.36 3.45
N GLN A 86 -5.69 -6.84 4.56
CA GLN A 86 -5.14 -7.13 5.89
C GLN A 86 -5.10 -8.63 6.17
N GLY A 87 -3.94 -9.12 6.61
CA GLY A 87 -3.71 -10.55 6.84
C GLY A 87 -3.39 -11.39 5.59
N CYS A 88 -3.43 -10.81 4.40
CA CYS A 88 -2.93 -11.45 3.19
C CYS A 88 -1.40 -11.64 3.29
N LYS A 89 -0.93 -12.86 2.99
CA LYS A 89 0.51 -13.20 3.05
C LYS A 89 1.18 -13.16 1.68
N LYS A 90 0.43 -12.92 0.61
CA LYS A 90 1.00 -12.80 -0.74
C LYS A 90 1.78 -11.50 -0.86
N SER A 91 3.00 -11.58 -1.36
CA SER A 91 3.81 -10.40 -1.71
C SER A 91 3.34 -9.91 -3.08
N ILE A 92 2.37 -9.00 -3.08
CA ILE A 92 1.82 -8.37 -4.27
C ILE A 92 1.81 -6.84 -4.11
N LYS A 93 2.12 -6.16 -5.19
CA LYS A 93 2.04 -4.71 -5.26
C LYS A 93 0.77 -4.29 -6.01
N VAL A 94 -0.13 -3.63 -5.32
CA VAL A 94 -1.45 -3.23 -5.83
C VAL A 94 -1.49 -1.72 -6.01
N ALA A 95 -1.86 -1.25 -7.20
CA ALA A 95 -1.93 0.18 -7.52
C ALA A 95 -3.37 0.67 -7.65
N VAL A 96 -3.70 1.78 -6.99
CA VAL A 96 -4.98 2.49 -7.17
C VAL A 96 -4.70 3.90 -7.65
N MET A 97 -4.95 4.16 -8.94
CA MET A 97 -4.59 5.41 -9.61
C MET A 97 -5.82 6.25 -9.96
N GLY A 98 -5.75 7.54 -9.68
CA GLY A 98 -6.87 8.48 -9.83
C GLY A 98 -7.26 8.81 -11.27
N CYS A 99 -6.41 8.55 -12.26
CA CYS A 99 -6.71 8.81 -13.67
C CYS A 99 -5.94 7.89 -14.61
N VAL A 100 -6.50 7.68 -15.81
CA VAL A 100 -5.90 6.84 -16.86
C VAL A 100 -4.69 7.47 -17.55
N VAL A 101 -4.43 8.75 -17.33
CA VAL A 101 -3.33 9.48 -18.01
C VAL A 101 -1.97 9.09 -17.43
N ASN A 102 -1.83 9.14 -16.11
CA ASN A 102 -0.58 8.81 -15.43
C ASN A 102 -0.60 7.38 -14.85
N GLY A 103 -1.81 6.80 -14.66
CA GLY A 103 -1.99 5.49 -14.06
C GLY A 103 -1.11 4.40 -14.67
N PRO A 104 -1.06 4.23 -16.00
CA PRO A 104 -0.23 3.20 -16.62
C PRO A 104 1.27 3.35 -16.33
N GLY A 105 1.77 4.59 -16.26
CA GLY A 105 3.18 4.87 -15.97
C GLY A 105 3.55 4.59 -14.52
N GLU A 106 2.73 5.08 -13.61
CA GLU A 106 2.95 4.93 -12.15
C GLU A 106 2.62 3.52 -11.64
N ALA A 107 1.68 2.82 -12.32
CA ALA A 107 1.31 1.45 -12.00
C ALA A 107 2.18 0.39 -12.70
N ARG A 108 3.18 0.77 -13.49
CA ARG A 108 4.00 -0.19 -14.27
C ARG A 108 4.73 -1.19 -13.40
N GLU A 109 5.16 -0.78 -12.21
CA GLU A 109 5.86 -1.63 -11.26
C GLU A 109 4.92 -2.41 -10.31
N ALA A 110 3.60 -2.21 -10.45
CA ALA A 110 2.62 -2.97 -9.69
C ALA A 110 2.24 -4.26 -10.42
N ASP A 111 2.00 -5.32 -9.65
CA ASP A 111 1.52 -6.58 -10.20
C ASP A 111 0.12 -6.42 -10.79
N ILE A 112 -0.72 -5.65 -10.11
CA ILE A 112 -2.08 -5.34 -10.56
C ILE A 112 -2.47 -3.92 -10.12
N GLY A 113 -3.29 -3.25 -10.91
CA GLY A 113 -3.78 -1.93 -10.55
C GLY A 113 -5.01 -1.51 -11.31
N ILE A 114 -5.66 -0.46 -10.81
CA ILE A 114 -6.74 0.24 -11.50
C ILE A 114 -6.41 1.71 -11.68
N ALA A 115 -6.85 2.27 -12.80
CA ALA A 115 -6.84 3.73 -13.02
C ALA A 115 -8.25 4.20 -13.31
N GLY A 116 -8.76 5.06 -12.44
CA GLY A 116 -10.15 5.50 -12.47
C GLY A 116 -10.45 6.54 -13.53
N GLY A 117 -11.71 6.50 -13.97
CA GLY A 117 -12.37 7.48 -14.81
C GLY A 117 -13.76 7.76 -14.26
N LYS A 118 -14.58 8.46 -15.01
CA LYS A 118 -15.95 8.81 -14.62
C LYS A 118 -16.86 7.58 -14.75
N GLY A 119 -17.17 6.90 -13.63
CA GLY A 119 -18.01 5.71 -13.58
C GLY A 119 -17.39 4.45 -14.18
N GLU A 120 -16.10 4.48 -14.47
CA GLU A 120 -15.32 3.34 -14.96
C GLU A 120 -13.91 3.37 -14.41
N ALA A 121 -13.21 2.23 -14.46
CA ALA A 121 -11.78 2.14 -14.21
C ALA A 121 -11.14 1.19 -15.22
N VAL A 122 -9.88 1.43 -15.55
CA VAL A 122 -9.09 0.49 -16.37
C VAL A 122 -8.26 -0.38 -15.45
N LEU A 123 -8.40 -1.68 -15.59
CA LEU A 123 -7.59 -2.69 -14.90
C LEU A 123 -6.28 -2.89 -15.66
N PHE A 124 -5.17 -2.88 -14.91
CA PHE A 124 -3.82 -3.17 -15.40
C PHE A 124 -3.25 -4.37 -14.68
N VAL A 125 -2.50 -5.18 -15.40
CA VAL A 125 -1.68 -6.25 -14.85
C VAL A 125 -0.26 -6.08 -15.41
N HIS A 126 0.73 -5.94 -14.55
CA HIS A 126 2.12 -5.63 -14.92
C HIS A 126 2.26 -4.43 -15.87
N GLY A 127 1.47 -3.39 -15.63
CA GLY A 127 1.46 -2.16 -16.43
C GLY A 127 0.68 -2.23 -17.75
N GLU A 128 0.20 -3.41 -18.16
CA GLU A 128 -0.57 -3.56 -19.39
C GLU A 128 -2.08 -3.50 -19.11
N PRO A 129 -2.84 -2.70 -19.87
CA PRO A 129 -4.28 -2.62 -19.70
C PRO A 129 -4.97 -3.92 -20.14
N VAL A 130 -5.76 -4.51 -19.24
CA VAL A 130 -6.43 -5.81 -19.48
C VAL A 130 -7.89 -5.62 -19.86
N ARG A 131 -8.64 -4.88 -19.05
CA ARG A 131 -10.06 -4.62 -19.27
C ARG A 131 -10.56 -3.39 -18.53
N LYS A 132 -11.75 -2.92 -18.91
CA LYS A 132 -12.47 -1.92 -18.14
C LYS A 132 -13.36 -2.57 -17.08
N LEU A 133 -13.38 -1.94 -15.91
CA LEU A 133 -14.32 -2.20 -14.83
C LEU A 133 -15.36 -1.08 -14.86
N THR A 134 -16.64 -1.43 -14.77
CA THR A 134 -17.75 -0.47 -14.88
C THR A 134 -18.84 -0.77 -13.87
N GLY A 135 -19.65 0.26 -13.57
CA GLY A 135 -20.75 0.15 -12.63
C GLY A 135 -20.37 0.48 -11.18
N ASP A 136 -21.31 0.26 -10.27
CA ASP A 136 -21.17 0.67 -8.86
C ASP A 136 -20.28 -0.27 -8.04
N ASN A 137 -19.89 -1.41 -8.58
CA ASN A 137 -19.12 -2.46 -7.91
C ASN A 137 -17.67 -2.59 -8.41
N ILE A 138 -17.06 -1.51 -8.91
CA ILE A 138 -15.68 -1.49 -9.41
C ILE A 138 -14.70 -2.07 -8.37
N LEU A 139 -14.87 -1.72 -7.10
CA LEU A 139 -14.02 -2.23 -6.04
C LEU A 139 -14.11 -3.76 -5.89
N ASP A 140 -15.32 -4.32 -5.91
CA ASP A 140 -15.50 -5.77 -5.74
C ASP A 140 -14.93 -6.53 -6.95
N GLN A 141 -15.17 -6.02 -8.17
CA GLN A 141 -14.57 -6.57 -9.38
C GLN A 141 -13.02 -6.52 -9.30
N PHE A 142 -12.46 -5.43 -8.76
CA PHE A 142 -11.01 -5.32 -8.60
C PHE A 142 -10.47 -6.30 -7.58
N MET A 143 -11.13 -6.44 -6.42
CA MET A 143 -10.75 -7.41 -5.40
C MET A 143 -10.79 -8.86 -5.92
N GLU A 144 -11.79 -9.21 -6.74
CA GLU A 144 -11.84 -10.53 -7.39
C GLU A 144 -10.60 -10.78 -8.26
N GLU A 145 -10.13 -9.79 -9.01
CA GLU A 145 -8.92 -9.94 -9.83
C GLU A 145 -7.65 -10.06 -8.96
N ILE A 146 -7.55 -9.31 -7.87
CA ILE A 146 -6.43 -9.43 -6.92
C ILE A 146 -6.36 -10.83 -6.30
N TYR A 147 -7.50 -11.42 -5.97
CA TYR A 147 -7.53 -12.77 -5.36
C TYR A 147 -7.19 -13.90 -6.35
N LYS A 148 -7.27 -13.67 -7.66
CA LYS A 148 -6.89 -14.65 -8.70
C LYS A 148 -5.37 -14.73 -8.91
N LEU A 149 -4.60 -13.70 -8.53
CA LEU A 149 -3.15 -13.69 -8.56
C LEU A 149 -2.57 -14.56 -7.44
#